data_453cd5d5f570c8ed3505f2a3ef4940a3
#
_entry.id   453cd5d5f570c8ed3505f2a3ef4940a3
#
_cell.length_a   1.000
_cell.length_b   1.000
_cell.length_c   1.000
_cell.angle_alpha   90.00
_cell.angle_beta   90.00
_cell.angle_gamma   90.00
#
_symmetry.space_group_name_H-M   'P 1'
#
loop_
_entity.id
_entity.type
_entity.pdbx_description
1 polymer ?
#
loop_
_entity_poly.entity_id
_entity_poly.type
_entity_poly.pdbx_seq_one_letter_code
_entity_poly.pdbx_strand_id
1 'polypeptide(L)'
;MQIEISIDAKYKIPKIIIKTDRVTDEINEVMNKLSDNSPKVITGFKDDCAEVLEPEQIYRFYSGQGKVFAVTDNGEYVVRTRLYEIEEQMCLPKFVRVSNSEIINLKKVKNFDLSLAGTICVRFTDDSYTYVSRRYVSKIKKILGIWGVFMFKEILKRCALGAVFGVALSQVIAIFISLCIADGSFYAVVPSLAERINSEIGAAIIQTVCSILYGAMFGGMSIIWELDNWSILKQTVVHFLVVSVVTMPIAYIAEWMHHSALGVIIYFAIFAVIYAFIWFGQYMAIKTRINEVNKKVKEIA
;
A
#
# COMPACT_ATOMS: atom_id res chain seq x y z
N MET A 1 3.35 27.37 15.02
CA MET A 1 2.29 28.39 15.28
C MET A 1 1.64 28.08 16.63
N GLN A 2 1.49 29.07 17.52
CA GLN A 2 0.79 28.91 18.81
C GLN A 2 -0.64 29.44 18.65
N ILE A 3 -1.65 28.69 19.10
CA ILE A 3 -3.06 29.07 18.99
C ILE A 3 -3.55 29.42 20.40
N GLU A 4 -4.05 30.62 20.58
CA GLU A 4 -4.71 31.08 21.82
C GLU A 4 -6.17 31.41 21.50
N ILE A 5 -7.09 30.85 22.29
CA ILE A 5 -8.55 31.09 22.12
C ILE A 5 -9.00 31.93 23.30
N SER A 6 -9.44 33.16 23.04
CA SER A 6 -10.06 34.04 24.04
C SER A 6 -11.57 34.12 23.78
N ILE A 7 -12.38 33.74 24.74
CA ILE A 7 -13.85 33.80 24.67
C ILE A 7 -14.33 34.99 25.45
N ASP A 8 -14.94 35.96 24.76
CA ASP A 8 -15.54 37.15 25.37
C ASP A 8 -16.94 37.39 24.77
N ALA A 9 -17.93 37.49 25.60
CA ALA A 9 -19.32 37.72 25.24
C ALA A 9 -19.57 39.02 24.43
N LYS A 10 -18.55 39.91 24.37
CA LYS A 10 -18.55 41.15 23.60
C LYS A 10 -18.51 40.93 22.09
N TYR A 11 -17.98 39.77 21.66
CA TYR A 11 -17.85 39.44 20.24
C TYR A 11 -19.01 38.58 19.77
N LYS A 12 -19.96 39.18 19.06
CA LYS A 12 -21.10 38.46 18.44
C LYS A 12 -20.66 37.68 17.16
N ILE A 13 -19.54 38.04 16.55
CA ILE A 13 -18.97 37.40 15.37
C ILE A 13 -17.56 36.94 15.70
N PRO A 14 -17.20 35.69 15.43
CA PRO A 14 -15.83 35.20 15.65
C PRO A 14 -14.83 36.02 14.84
N LYS A 15 -13.73 36.45 15.47
CA LYS A 15 -12.64 37.18 14.82
C LYS A 15 -11.33 36.43 15.03
N ILE A 16 -10.61 36.19 13.93
CA ILE A 16 -9.26 35.60 13.99
C ILE A 16 -8.25 36.72 13.81
N ILE A 17 -7.30 36.85 14.73
CA ILE A 17 -6.20 37.79 14.65
C ILE A 17 -4.90 37.02 14.65
N ILE A 18 -4.16 37.14 13.55
CA ILE A 18 -2.82 36.55 13.39
C ILE A 18 -1.80 37.65 13.72
N LYS A 19 -1.03 37.45 14.81
CA LYS A 19 0.07 38.35 15.17
C LYS A 19 1.39 37.75 14.70
N THR A 20 2.11 38.46 13.85
CA THR A 20 3.37 38.01 13.30
C THR A 20 4.27 39.22 13.01
N ASP A 21 5.57 39.02 12.93
CA ASP A 21 6.55 40.01 12.53
C ASP A 21 6.61 40.21 11.01
N ARG A 22 6.25 39.14 10.26
CA ARG A 22 6.24 39.13 8.79
C ARG A 22 5.25 38.09 8.26
N VAL A 23 4.76 38.29 7.05
CA VAL A 23 3.93 37.32 6.35
C VAL A 23 4.83 36.25 5.75
N THR A 24 4.70 35.03 6.22
CA THR A 24 5.41 33.83 5.73
C THR A 24 4.47 32.98 4.86
N ASP A 25 5.05 32.04 4.09
CA ASP A 25 4.27 31.12 3.26
C ASP A 25 3.29 30.27 4.10
N GLU A 26 3.67 29.89 5.32
CA GLU A 26 2.76 29.22 6.28
C GLU A 26 1.55 30.08 6.64
N ILE A 27 1.75 31.39 6.82
CA ILE A 27 0.66 32.32 7.15
C ILE A 27 -0.24 32.54 5.93
N ASN A 28 0.36 32.66 4.74
CA ASN A 28 -0.39 32.73 3.50
C ASN A 28 -1.26 31.47 3.29
N GLU A 29 -0.72 30.27 3.60
CA GLU A 29 -1.47 29.03 3.51
C GLU A 29 -2.64 29.00 4.51
N VAL A 30 -2.44 29.45 5.75
CA VAL A 30 -3.50 29.58 6.77
C VAL A 30 -4.54 30.61 6.37
N MET A 31 -4.11 31.78 5.88
CA MET A 31 -5.00 32.81 5.38
C MET A 31 -5.85 32.32 4.20
N ASN A 32 -5.27 31.60 3.26
CA ASN A 32 -5.99 31.01 2.14
C ASN A 32 -7.02 29.97 2.63
N LYS A 33 -6.65 29.11 3.57
CA LYS A 33 -7.59 28.13 4.20
C LYS A 33 -8.74 28.81 4.96
N LEU A 34 -8.50 29.96 5.56
CA LEU A 34 -9.52 30.73 6.29
C LEU A 34 -10.36 31.62 5.37
N SER A 35 -9.78 32.14 4.29
CA SER A 35 -10.47 33.00 3.29
C SER A 35 -11.31 32.19 2.30
N ASP A 36 -11.01 30.90 2.13
CA ASP A 36 -11.63 30.02 1.13
C ASP A 36 -13.04 29.51 1.58
N ASN A 37 -13.65 30.20 2.53
CA ASN A 37 -15.03 29.96 2.99
C ASN A 37 -16.11 30.50 2.04
N SER A 38 -15.79 30.92 0.84
CA SER A 38 -16.79 31.08 -0.21
C SER A 38 -17.32 29.68 -0.55
N PRO A 39 -18.62 29.40 -0.47
CA PRO A 39 -19.18 28.15 -0.95
C PRO A 39 -18.81 28.03 -2.42
N LYS A 40 -17.86 27.11 -2.74
CA LYS A 40 -17.47 26.88 -4.14
C LYS A 40 -18.68 26.25 -4.83
N VAL A 41 -19.36 27.08 -5.59
CA VAL A 41 -20.59 26.74 -6.31
C VAL A 41 -20.21 25.83 -7.48
N ILE A 42 -20.76 24.62 -7.52
CA ILE A 42 -20.63 23.73 -8.67
C ILE A 42 -21.79 24.04 -9.62
N THR A 43 -21.45 24.46 -10.83
CA THR A 43 -22.46 24.68 -11.87
C THR A 43 -22.58 23.43 -12.74
N GLY A 44 -23.74 22.83 -12.75
CA GLY A 44 -24.14 21.73 -13.64
C GLY A 44 -24.94 22.27 -14.82
N PHE A 45 -24.75 21.68 -15.99
CA PHE A 45 -25.46 22.00 -17.23
C PHE A 45 -26.31 20.80 -17.64
N LYS A 46 -27.62 21.02 -17.85
CA LYS A 46 -28.59 20.04 -18.33
C LYS A 46 -29.60 20.76 -19.23
N ASP A 47 -29.86 20.20 -20.41
CA ASP A 47 -30.87 20.73 -21.37
C ASP A 47 -30.73 22.25 -21.59
N ASP A 48 -29.49 22.75 -21.84
CA ASP A 48 -29.14 24.16 -22.05
C ASP A 48 -29.38 25.08 -20.82
N CYS A 49 -29.79 24.52 -19.69
CA CYS A 49 -29.91 25.23 -18.42
C CYS A 49 -28.66 25.05 -17.56
N ALA A 50 -28.26 26.12 -16.87
CA ALA A 50 -27.21 26.10 -15.88
C ALA A 50 -27.84 26.10 -14.47
N GLU A 51 -27.55 25.07 -13.68
CA GLU A 51 -28.04 24.94 -12.30
C GLU A 51 -26.88 24.92 -11.30
N VAL A 52 -27.13 25.50 -10.14
CA VAL A 52 -26.20 25.43 -9.00
C VAL A 52 -26.41 24.11 -8.28
N LEU A 53 -25.39 23.27 -8.26
CA LEU A 53 -25.43 21.99 -7.58
C LEU A 53 -24.84 22.12 -6.17
N GLU A 54 -25.62 21.76 -5.17
CA GLU A 54 -25.12 21.67 -3.79
C GLU A 54 -24.33 20.37 -3.61
N PRO A 55 -23.14 20.43 -2.96
CA PRO A 55 -22.29 19.25 -2.74
C PRO A 55 -23.02 18.09 -2.04
N GLU A 56 -24.01 18.40 -1.20
CA GLU A 56 -24.81 17.42 -0.47
C GLU A 56 -25.75 16.59 -1.38
N GLN A 57 -26.14 17.12 -2.52
CA GLN A 57 -27.03 16.46 -3.48
C GLN A 57 -26.27 15.53 -4.42
N ILE A 58 -24.95 15.68 -4.53
CA ILE A 58 -24.12 14.97 -5.49
C ILE A 58 -23.68 13.62 -4.92
N TYR A 59 -23.97 12.54 -5.63
CA TYR A 59 -23.50 11.17 -5.35
C TYR A 59 -22.07 10.97 -5.78
N ARG A 60 -21.77 11.36 -7.02
CA ARG A 60 -20.45 11.17 -7.62
C ARG A 60 -20.21 12.10 -8.78
N PHE A 61 -18.94 12.33 -9.08
CA PHE A 61 -18.47 12.90 -10.33
C PHE A 61 -17.76 11.82 -11.13
N TYR A 62 -18.04 11.74 -12.41
CA TYR A 62 -17.28 10.84 -13.27
C TYR A 62 -16.95 11.51 -14.62
N SER A 63 -15.82 11.07 -15.23
CA SER A 63 -15.44 11.49 -16.57
C SER A 63 -15.84 10.45 -17.61
N GLY A 64 -16.52 10.89 -18.65
CA GLY A 64 -16.93 10.08 -19.78
C GLY A 64 -17.06 10.94 -21.04
N GLN A 65 -16.73 10.39 -22.20
CA GLN A 65 -16.84 11.09 -23.49
C GLN A 65 -16.17 12.48 -23.54
N GLY A 66 -15.04 12.64 -22.84
CA GLY A 66 -14.31 13.92 -22.77
C GLY A 66 -14.95 14.99 -21.88
N LYS A 67 -16.04 14.68 -21.18
CA LYS A 67 -16.77 15.57 -20.27
C LYS A 67 -16.75 15.03 -18.85
N VAL A 68 -17.03 15.87 -17.87
CA VAL A 68 -17.24 15.50 -16.48
C VAL A 68 -18.73 15.61 -16.17
N PHE A 69 -19.26 14.60 -15.50
CA PHE A 69 -20.66 14.52 -15.11
C PHE A 69 -20.77 14.50 -13.59
N ALA A 70 -21.76 15.23 -13.05
CA ALA A 70 -22.20 15.14 -11.67
C ALA A 70 -23.54 14.36 -11.64
N VAL A 71 -23.61 13.30 -10.82
CA VAL A 71 -24.83 12.52 -10.61
C VAL A 71 -25.50 12.99 -9.33
N THR A 72 -26.77 13.35 -9.43
CA THR A 72 -27.62 13.82 -8.33
C THR A 72 -28.93 13.07 -8.30
N ASP A 73 -29.78 13.32 -7.30
CA ASP A 73 -31.17 12.79 -7.24
C ASP A 73 -32.02 13.23 -8.46
N ASN A 74 -31.71 14.40 -9.06
CA ASN A 74 -32.41 14.98 -10.20
C ASN A 74 -31.84 14.54 -11.57
N GLY A 75 -30.86 13.66 -11.58
CA GLY A 75 -30.21 13.10 -12.77
C GLY A 75 -28.76 13.55 -12.94
N GLU A 76 -28.29 13.47 -14.18
CA GLU A 76 -26.91 13.77 -14.55
C GLU A 76 -26.77 15.17 -15.13
N TYR A 77 -25.76 15.89 -14.68
CA TYR A 77 -25.39 17.23 -15.11
C TYR A 77 -23.98 17.24 -15.67
N VAL A 78 -23.75 17.92 -16.77
CA VAL A 78 -22.39 18.17 -17.29
C VAL A 78 -21.74 19.26 -16.46
N VAL A 79 -20.53 19.00 -15.98
CA VAL A 79 -19.72 19.99 -15.25
C VAL A 79 -18.52 20.38 -16.12
N ARG A 80 -18.25 21.68 -16.26
CA ARG A 80 -17.14 22.17 -17.10
C ARG A 80 -15.78 22.07 -16.41
N THR A 81 -15.78 21.89 -15.07
CA THR A 81 -14.58 21.74 -14.25
C THR A 81 -14.01 20.32 -14.41
N ARG A 82 -12.70 20.20 -14.46
CA ARG A 82 -12.03 18.88 -14.56
C ARG A 82 -12.01 18.15 -13.21
N LEU A 83 -11.97 16.81 -13.23
CA LEU A 83 -11.99 16.01 -11.98
C LEU A 83 -10.88 16.35 -11.00
N TYR A 84 -9.67 16.68 -11.46
CA TYR A 84 -8.58 17.06 -10.57
C TYR A 84 -8.82 18.42 -9.91
N GLU A 85 -9.44 19.37 -10.61
CA GLU A 85 -9.83 20.68 -10.06
C GLU A 85 -10.95 20.51 -9.02
N ILE A 86 -11.90 19.60 -9.27
CA ILE A 86 -12.95 19.23 -8.30
C ILE A 86 -12.32 18.63 -7.05
N GLU A 87 -11.33 17.71 -7.20
CA GLU A 87 -10.62 17.10 -6.06
C GLU A 87 -9.88 18.16 -5.23
N GLU A 88 -9.22 19.14 -5.87
CA GLU A 88 -8.51 20.24 -5.19
C GLU A 88 -9.48 21.25 -4.57
N GLN A 89 -10.54 21.62 -5.27
CA GLN A 89 -11.53 22.59 -4.80
C GLN A 89 -12.39 22.03 -3.66
N MET A 90 -12.70 20.73 -3.72
CA MET A 90 -13.45 20.04 -2.69
C MET A 90 -12.52 19.39 -1.65
N CYS A 91 -11.62 20.18 -1.04
CA CYS A 91 -10.87 19.79 0.17
C CYS A 91 -11.78 19.43 1.36
N LEU A 92 -13.02 19.04 1.10
CA LEU A 92 -13.97 18.58 2.10
C LEU A 92 -13.71 17.09 2.37
N PRO A 93 -13.68 16.64 3.62
CA PRO A 93 -13.48 15.25 4.00
C PRO A 93 -14.57 14.29 3.47
N LYS A 94 -15.49 14.80 2.65
CA LYS A 94 -16.69 14.11 2.14
C LYS A 94 -16.51 13.50 0.76
N PHE A 95 -15.65 14.07 -0.09
CA PHE A 95 -15.43 13.60 -1.46
C PHE A 95 -14.11 12.85 -1.57
N VAL A 96 -14.16 11.65 -2.15
CA VAL A 96 -12.99 10.78 -2.27
C VAL A 96 -12.89 10.20 -3.68
N ARG A 97 -11.71 10.31 -4.26
CA ARG A 97 -11.41 9.70 -5.55
C ARG A 97 -11.31 8.19 -5.41
N VAL A 98 -12.09 7.45 -6.21
CA VAL A 98 -12.14 5.98 -6.23
C VAL A 98 -11.53 5.38 -7.49
N SER A 99 -11.37 6.20 -8.55
CA SER A 99 -10.67 5.82 -9.78
C SER A 99 -10.04 7.03 -10.46
N ASN A 100 -9.29 6.82 -11.55
CA ASN A 100 -8.80 7.93 -12.37
C ASN A 100 -9.93 8.76 -12.98
N SER A 101 -11.11 8.17 -13.13
CA SER A 101 -12.27 8.77 -13.77
C SER A 101 -13.45 9.04 -12.84
N GLU A 102 -13.31 8.84 -11.51
CA GLU A 102 -14.44 8.95 -10.62
C GLU A 102 -14.08 9.41 -9.20
N ILE A 103 -14.91 10.33 -8.66
CA ILE A 103 -14.89 10.86 -7.29
C ILE A 103 -16.28 10.61 -6.69
N ILE A 104 -16.37 10.08 -5.49
CA ILE A 104 -17.64 9.78 -4.80
C ILE A 104 -17.82 10.64 -3.56
N ASN A 105 -19.08 10.88 -3.20
CA ASN A 105 -19.46 11.52 -1.95
C ASN A 105 -19.68 10.47 -0.86
N LEU A 106 -18.83 10.44 0.15
CA LEU A 106 -18.92 9.49 1.26
C LEU A 106 -20.24 9.61 2.06
N LYS A 107 -20.88 10.78 2.08
CA LYS A 107 -22.18 10.97 2.76
C LYS A 107 -23.34 10.26 2.06
N LYS A 108 -23.22 10.02 0.77
CA LYS A 108 -24.21 9.33 -0.06
C LYS A 108 -23.95 7.83 -0.17
N VAL A 109 -22.86 7.33 0.45
CA VAL A 109 -22.55 5.90 0.45
C VAL A 109 -23.36 5.18 1.51
N LYS A 110 -24.08 4.13 1.10
CA LYS A 110 -24.84 3.22 1.97
C LYS A 110 -23.94 2.15 2.59
N ASN A 111 -23.08 1.52 1.79
CA ASN A 111 -22.10 0.54 2.25
C ASN A 111 -20.93 0.36 1.27
N PHE A 112 -19.85 -0.22 1.81
CA PHE A 112 -18.69 -0.70 1.06
C PHE A 112 -18.66 -2.22 1.13
N ASP A 113 -18.80 -2.91 0.01
CA ASP A 113 -18.64 -4.36 -0.07
C ASP A 113 -17.19 -4.70 -0.35
N LEU A 114 -16.56 -5.37 0.61
CA LEU A 114 -15.16 -5.78 0.62
C LEU A 114 -14.97 -7.25 0.23
N SER A 115 -16.04 -7.97 -0.11
CA SER A 115 -16.03 -9.41 -0.41
C SER A 115 -15.29 -9.73 -1.72
N LEU A 116 -15.22 -8.77 -2.64
CA LEU A 116 -14.56 -8.95 -3.93
C LEU A 116 -13.04 -8.87 -3.82
N ALA A 117 -12.36 -9.89 -4.29
CA ALA A 117 -10.90 -9.92 -4.28
C ALA A 117 -10.30 -8.81 -5.16
N GLY A 118 -9.52 -7.91 -4.53
CA GLY A 118 -8.76 -6.88 -5.23
C GLY A 118 -9.53 -5.61 -5.61
N THR A 119 -10.82 -5.49 -5.27
CA THR A 119 -11.61 -4.27 -5.47
C THR A 119 -12.61 -4.07 -4.32
N ILE A 120 -13.27 -2.93 -4.28
CA ILE A 120 -14.34 -2.61 -3.35
C ILE A 120 -15.53 -2.15 -4.17
N CYS A 121 -16.70 -2.76 -3.95
CA CYS A 121 -17.95 -2.24 -4.50
C CYS A 121 -18.53 -1.21 -3.53
N VAL A 122 -18.84 -0.03 -4.05
CA VAL A 122 -19.47 1.06 -3.30
C VAL A 122 -20.93 1.12 -3.71
N ARG A 123 -21.84 0.94 -2.78
CA ARG A 123 -23.27 1.10 -3.00
C ARG A 123 -23.74 2.41 -2.41
N PHE A 124 -24.46 3.18 -3.20
CA PHE A 124 -25.03 4.46 -2.79
C PHE A 124 -26.43 4.30 -2.18
N THR A 125 -26.95 5.39 -1.62
CA THR A 125 -28.28 5.42 -0.99
C THR A 125 -29.41 5.34 -2.00
N ASP A 126 -29.17 5.63 -3.29
CA ASP A 126 -30.08 5.44 -4.43
C ASP A 126 -30.02 4.02 -5.03
N ASP A 127 -29.33 3.09 -4.34
CA ASP A 127 -29.04 1.72 -4.75
C ASP A 127 -28.17 1.60 -6.02
N SER A 128 -27.71 2.69 -6.60
CA SER A 128 -26.65 2.64 -7.63
C SER A 128 -25.32 2.17 -7.03
N TYR A 129 -24.41 1.71 -7.86
CA TYR A 129 -23.12 1.21 -7.40
C TYR A 129 -21.96 1.62 -8.31
N THR A 130 -20.76 1.62 -7.76
CA THR A 130 -19.50 1.78 -8.48
C THR A 130 -18.39 0.93 -7.87
N TYR A 131 -17.28 0.81 -8.58
CA TYR A 131 -16.13 0.01 -8.13
C TYR A 131 -14.90 0.89 -7.90
N VAL A 132 -14.26 0.68 -6.76
CA VAL A 132 -12.97 1.31 -6.46
C VAL A 132 -11.89 0.64 -7.30
N SER A 133 -11.16 1.39 -8.09
CA SER A 133 -10.03 0.83 -8.84
C SER A 133 -8.91 0.38 -7.89
N ARG A 134 -8.17 -0.66 -8.26
CA ARG A 134 -7.15 -1.30 -7.42
C ARG A 134 -6.17 -0.32 -6.77
N ARG A 135 -5.77 0.73 -7.48
CA ARG A 135 -4.85 1.77 -6.99
C ARG A 135 -5.43 2.59 -5.83
N TYR A 136 -6.76 2.71 -5.75
CA TYR A 136 -7.44 3.52 -4.74
C TYR A 136 -7.96 2.69 -3.55
N VAL A 137 -7.95 1.36 -3.63
CA VAL A 137 -8.43 0.45 -2.57
C VAL A 137 -7.71 0.73 -1.24
N SER A 138 -6.39 0.90 -1.26
CA SER A 138 -5.59 1.23 -0.08
C SER A 138 -6.01 2.56 0.56
N LYS A 139 -6.25 3.60 -0.26
CA LYS A 139 -6.72 4.92 0.18
C LYS A 139 -8.09 4.81 0.87
N ILE A 140 -9.03 4.07 0.25
CA ILE A 140 -10.38 3.87 0.81
C ILE A 140 -10.33 3.09 2.12
N LYS A 141 -9.59 1.99 2.20
CA LYS A 141 -9.43 1.22 3.44
C LYS A 141 -8.84 2.06 4.58
N LYS A 142 -7.92 2.97 4.27
CA LYS A 142 -7.35 3.91 5.24
C LYS A 142 -8.40 4.91 5.74
N ILE A 143 -9.22 5.47 4.84
CA ILE A 143 -10.31 6.40 5.18
C ILE A 143 -11.36 5.69 6.06
N LEU A 144 -11.68 4.43 5.77
CA LEU A 144 -12.61 3.62 6.55
C LEU A 144 -12.05 3.14 7.89
N GLY A 145 -10.78 3.42 8.21
CA GLY A 145 -10.14 2.97 9.44
C GLY A 145 -9.89 1.46 9.54
N ILE A 146 -10.12 0.70 8.47
CA ILE A 146 -9.98 -0.77 8.46
C ILE A 146 -8.62 -1.25 7.93
N TRP A 147 -7.75 -0.31 7.56
CA TRP A 147 -6.45 -0.60 6.96
C TRP A 147 -5.58 -1.52 7.84
N GLY A 148 -5.48 -1.22 9.14
CA GLY A 148 -4.65 -1.99 10.06
C GLY A 148 -5.10 -3.45 10.21
N VAL A 149 -6.40 -3.68 10.37
CA VAL A 149 -6.98 -5.03 10.49
C VAL A 149 -6.81 -5.83 9.20
N PHE A 150 -7.01 -5.17 8.05
CA PHE A 150 -6.83 -5.80 6.75
C PHE A 150 -5.36 -6.17 6.51
N MET A 151 -4.43 -5.26 6.79
CA MET A 151 -2.99 -5.50 6.68
C MET A 151 -2.55 -6.67 7.56
N PHE A 152 -3.01 -6.72 8.81
CA PHE A 152 -2.67 -7.81 9.72
C PHE A 152 -3.13 -9.18 9.21
N LYS A 153 -4.38 -9.29 8.73
CA LYS A 153 -4.90 -10.53 8.13
C LYS A 153 -4.10 -10.97 6.90
N GLU A 154 -3.74 -10.02 6.04
CA GLU A 154 -2.95 -10.32 4.85
C GLU A 154 -1.52 -10.76 5.20
N ILE A 155 -0.88 -10.09 6.15
CA ILE A 155 0.43 -10.51 6.68
C ILE A 155 0.35 -11.94 7.25
N LEU A 156 -0.64 -12.23 8.08
CA LEU A 156 -0.80 -13.56 8.70
C LEU A 156 -0.98 -14.66 7.65
N LYS A 157 -1.81 -14.40 6.63
CA LYS A 157 -2.01 -15.32 5.49
C LYS A 157 -0.70 -15.57 4.73
N ARG A 158 0.07 -14.51 4.46
CA ARG A 158 1.36 -14.61 3.79
C ARG A 158 2.41 -15.32 4.64
N CYS A 159 2.42 -15.09 5.96
CA CYS A 159 3.25 -15.84 6.89
C CYS A 159 2.93 -17.34 6.85
N ALA A 160 1.65 -17.71 6.86
CA ALA A 160 1.23 -19.10 6.79
C ALA A 160 1.66 -19.78 5.48
N LEU A 161 1.43 -19.13 4.34
CA LEU A 161 1.91 -19.62 3.04
C LEU A 161 3.44 -19.70 3.00
N GLY A 162 4.12 -18.66 3.46
CA GLY A 162 5.58 -18.62 3.52
C GLY A 162 6.15 -19.74 4.39
N ALA A 163 5.51 -20.06 5.51
CA ALA A 163 5.91 -21.17 6.38
C ALA A 163 5.90 -22.51 5.64
N VAL A 164 4.83 -22.81 4.90
CA VAL A 164 4.72 -24.02 4.08
C VAL A 164 5.80 -24.06 3.00
N PHE A 165 6.02 -22.94 2.29
CA PHE A 165 7.10 -22.83 1.30
C PHE A 165 8.48 -22.99 1.91
N GLY A 166 8.72 -22.45 3.12
CA GLY A 166 9.99 -22.58 3.84
C GLY A 166 10.35 -24.02 4.13
N VAL A 167 9.38 -24.81 4.60
CA VAL A 167 9.58 -26.25 4.84
C VAL A 167 9.83 -27.02 3.53
N ALA A 168 9.02 -26.77 2.50
CA ALA A 168 9.18 -27.40 1.20
C ALA A 168 10.57 -27.10 0.58
N LEU A 169 11.00 -25.84 0.63
CA LEU A 169 12.30 -25.42 0.14
C LEU A 169 13.45 -26.07 0.94
N SER A 170 13.32 -26.16 2.25
CA SER A 170 14.30 -26.82 3.12
C SER A 170 14.50 -28.28 2.72
N GLN A 171 13.43 -29.03 2.40
CA GLN A 171 13.51 -30.40 1.92
C GLN A 171 14.20 -30.52 0.55
N VAL A 172 13.88 -29.62 -0.38
CA VAL A 172 14.54 -29.59 -1.71
C VAL A 172 16.04 -29.33 -1.55
N ILE A 173 16.43 -28.40 -0.67
CA ILE A 173 17.84 -28.10 -0.38
C ILE A 173 18.52 -29.33 0.26
N ALA A 174 17.88 -30.01 1.21
CA ALA A 174 18.41 -31.21 1.84
C ALA A 174 18.67 -32.34 0.81
N ILE A 175 17.76 -32.58 -0.12
CA ILE A 175 17.94 -33.53 -1.23
C ILE A 175 19.11 -33.09 -2.11
N PHE A 176 19.19 -31.81 -2.46
CA PHE A 176 20.28 -31.31 -3.31
C PHE A 176 21.66 -31.48 -2.64
N ILE A 177 21.76 -31.13 -1.36
CA ILE A 177 23.00 -31.29 -0.59
C ILE A 177 23.39 -32.79 -0.52
N SER A 178 22.43 -33.70 -0.23
CA SER A 178 22.67 -35.14 -0.18
C SER A 178 23.19 -35.68 -1.52
N LEU A 179 22.66 -35.18 -2.65
CA LEU A 179 23.14 -35.51 -3.98
C LEU A 179 24.56 -34.97 -4.26
N CYS A 180 24.91 -33.80 -3.74
CA CYS A 180 26.25 -33.23 -3.90
C CYS A 180 27.31 -33.98 -3.06
N ILE A 181 26.95 -34.50 -1.86
CA ILE A 181 27.84 -35.31 -1.03
C ILE A 181 28.08 -36.67 -1.67
N ALA A 182 27.08 -37.22 -2.39
CA ALA A 182 27.18 -38.42 -3.24
C ALA A 182 27.68 -39.72 -2.51
N ASP A 183 27.46 -39.84 -1.20
CA ASP A 183 27.82 -41.03 -0.41
C ASP A 183 26.68 -42.06 -0.33
N GLY A 184 25.55 -41.79 -0.99
CA GLY A 184 24.35 -42.65 -0.98
C GLY A 184 23.43 -42.43 0.24
N SER A 185 23.78 -41.52 1.15
CA SER A 185 23.01 -41.19 2.35
C SER A 185 22.11 -40.00 2.12
N PHE A 186 20.96 -39.99 2.79
CA PHE A 186 20.07 -38.83 2.81
C PHE A 186 20.26 -38.02 4.09
N TYR A 187 20.74 -36.81 3.94
CA TYR A 187 20.94 -35.87 5.04
C TYR A 187 19.71 -34.98 5.22
N ALA A 188 18.72 -35.42 5.99
CA ALA A 188 17.50 -34.68 6.30
C ALA A 188 17.76 -33.44 7.14
N VAL A 189 18.86 -33.42 7.90
CA VAL A 189 19.28 -32.32 8.78
C VAL A 189 20.76 -32.00 8.55
N VAL A 190 21.15 -30.79 8.91
CA VAL A 190 22.56 -30.42 8.88
C VAL A 190 23.34 -31.28 9.89
N PRO A 191 24.40 -32.00 9.48
CA PRO A 191 25.14 -32.92 10.38
C PRO A 191 25.68 -32.21 11.63
N SER A 192 26.24 -31.03 11.53
CA SER A 192 26.73 -30.24 12.66
C SER A 192 25.65 -29.92 13.69
N LEU A 193 24.41 -29.72 13.26
CA LEU A 193 23.27 -29.52 14.16
C LEU A 193 22.93 -30.81 14.92
N ALA A 194 22.95 -31.97 14.24
CA ALA A 194 22.67 -33.25 14.84
C ALA A 194 23.74 -33.64 15.88
N GLU A 195 25.01 -33.39 15.58
CA GLU A 195 26.13 -33.57 16.50
C GLU A 195 26.02 -32.68 17.74
N ARG A 196 25.73 -31.40 17.55
CA ARG A 196 25.60 -30.44 18.67
C ARG A 196 24.47 -30.79 19.62
N ILE A 197 23.34 -31.31 19.10
CA ILE A 197 22.17 -31.65 19.92
C ILE A 197 22.24 -33.07 20.43
N ASN A 198 23.15 -33.89 19.88
CA ASN A 198 23.27 -35.31 20.15
C ASN A 198 21.95 -36.10 19.97
N SER A 199 21.13 -35.67 19.00
CA SER A 199 19.83 -36.25 18.66
C SER A 199 19.40 -35.85 17.25
N GLU A 200 19.24 -36.81 16.35
CA GLU A 200 18.73 -36.58 15.00
C GLU A 200 17.30 -36.03 15.00
N ILE A 201 16.42 -36.57 15.86
CA ILE A 201 15.03 -36.12 15.99
C ILE A 201 15.00 -34.67 16.53
N GLY A 202 15.83 -34.37 17.54
CA GLY A 202 15.95 -33.03 18.08
C GLY A 202 16.42 -32.01 17.02
N ALA A 203 17.42 -32.37 16.23
CA ALA A 203 17.92 -31.56 15.12
C ALA A 203 16.85 -31.37 14.04
N ALA A 204 16.10 -32.43 13.68
CA ALA A 204 15.02 -32.34 12.71
C ALA A 204 13.89 -31.39 13.15
N ILE A 205 13.51 -31.42 14.43
CA ILE A 205 12.51 -30.52 14.99
C ILE A 205 13.00 -29.08 14.92
N ILE A 206 14.23 -28.80 15.36
CA ILE A 206 14.80 -27.45 15.34
C ILE A 206 14.90 -26.91 13.90
N GLN A 207 15.42 -27.74 12.99
CA GLN A 207 15.54 -27.33 11.57
C GLN A 207 14.17 -27.06 10.95
N THR A 208 13.16 -27.87 11.24
CA THR A 208 11.79 -27.66 10.75
C THR A 208 11.19 -26.36 11.31
N VAL A 209 11.34 -26.10 12.61
CA VAL A 209 10.88 -24.86 13.23
C VAL A 209 11.59 -23.64 12.64
N CYS A 210 12.91 -23.72 12.46
CA CYS A 210 13.70 -22.67 11.82
C CYS A 210 13.24 -22.41 10.38
N SER A 211 12.96 -23.46 9.60
CA SER A 211 12.46 -23.36 8.22
C SER A 211 11.07 -22.72 8.16
N ILE A 212 10.17 -23.05 9.10
CA ILE A 212 8.86 -22.43 9.25
C ILE A 212 9.00 -20.93 9.54
N LEU A 213 9.81 -20.55 10.53
CA LEU A 213 10.03 -19.17 10.93
C LEU A 213 10.67 -18.36 9.81
N TYR A 214 11.67 -18.94 9.14
CA TYR A 214 12.36 -18.32 8.01
C TYR A 214 11.38 -18.04 6.85
N GLY A 215 10.62 -19.05 6.44
CA GLY A 215 9.61 -18.91 5.39
C GLY A 215 8.49 -17.97 5.76
N ALA A 216 7.98 -18.01 6.99
CA ALA A 216 6.96 -17.11 7.50
C ALA A 216 7.43 -15.65 7.45
N MET A 217 8.68 -15.39 7.83
CA MET A 217 9.26 -14.03 7.78
C MET A 217 9.32 -13.49 6.35
N PHE A 218 9.84 -14.28 5.40
CA PHE A 218 9.86 -13.88 3.99
C PHE A 218 8.44 -13.65 3.42
N GLY A 219 7.52 -14.57 3.72
CA GLY A 219 6.13 -14.45 3.29
C GLY A 219 5.45 -13.20 3.85
N GLY A 220 5.56 -12.96 5.15
CA GLY A 220 4.96 -11.79 5.81
C GLY A 220 5.53 -10.47 5.32
N MET A 221 6.86 -10.38 5.19
CA MET A 221 7.54 -9.18 4.74
C MET A 221 7.33 -8.87 3.25
N SER A 222 6.85 -9.82 2.45
CA SER A 222 6.51 -9.59 1.05
C SER A 222 5.48 -8.47 0.83
N ILE A 223 4.75 -8.07 1.87
CA ILE A 223 3.81 -6.94 1.82
C ILE A 223 4.49 -5.60 1.50
N ILE A 224 5.80 -5.48 1.77
CA ILE A 224 6.59 -4.28 1.45
C ILE A 224 6.56 -3.98 -0.06
N TRP A 225 6.47 -5.01 -0.89
CA TRP A 225 6.42 -4.85 -2.35
C TRP A 225 5.12 -4.24 -2.88
N GLU A 226 4.08 -4.14 -2.04
CA GLU A 226 2.79 -3.52 -2.37
C GLU A 226 2.66 -2.06 -1.91
N LEU A 227 3.73 -1.49 -1.36
CA LEU A 227 3.74 -0.09 -0.93
C LEU A 227 4.00 0.84 -2.12
N ASP A 228 2.95 1.24 -2.82
CA ASP A 228 3.01 2.07 -4.05
C ASP A 228 3.76 3.39 -3.87
N ASN A 229 3.82 3.94 -2.65
CA ASN A 229 4.49 5.20 -2.35
C ASN A 229 6.01 5.07 -2.15
N TRP A 230 6.55 3.84 -2.21
CA TRP A 230 7.98 3.59 -2.02
C TRP A 230 8.65 3.27 -3.35
N SER A 231 9.85 3.83 -3.56
CA SER A 231 10.68 3.41 -4.69
C SER A 231 11.12 1.95 -4.53
N ILE A 232 11.36 1.25 -5.63
CA ILE A 232 11.81 -0.14 -5.64
C ILE A 232 13.06 -0.31 -4.78
N LEU A 233 14.01 0.62 -4.90
CA LEU A 233 15.24 0.60 -4.11
C LEU A 233 14.93 0.66 -2.61
N LYS A 234 14.02 1.56 -2.19
CA LYS A 234 13.60 1.68 -0.78
C LYS A 234 12.93 0.39 -0.28
N GLN A 235 12.03 -0.19 -1.08
CA GLN A 235 11.37 -1.46 -0.74
C GLN A 235 12.40 -2.58 -0.57
N THR A 236 13.35 -2.72 -1.51
CA THR A 236 14.41 -3.74 -1.47
C THR A 236 15.31 -3.58 -0.26
N VAL A 237 15.79 -2.35 0.00
CA VAL A 237 16.71 -2.09 1.12
C VAL A 237 16.03 -2.34 2.46
N VAL A 238 14.80 -1.85 2.66
CA VAL A 238 14.07 -2.06 3.92
C VAL A 238 13.73 -3.54 4.11
N HIS A 239 13.25 -4.23 3.06
CA HIS A 239 12.99 -5.66 3.11
C HIS A 239 14.26 -6.44 3.47
N PHE A 240 15.39 -6.15 2.80
CA PHE A 240 16.68 -6.76 3.08
C PHE A 240 17.11 -6.57 4.54
N LEU A 241 17.07 -5.34 5.05
CA LEU A 241 17.50 -5.05 6.42
C LEU A 241 16.64 -5.76 7.47
N VAL A 242 15.30 -5.68 7.34
CA VAL A 242 14.39 -6.30 8.31
C VAL A 242 14.49 -7.82 8.26
N VAL A 243 14.51 -8.40 7.07
CA VAL A 243 14.63 -9.84 6.91
C VAL A 243 15.98 -10.32 7.41
N SER A 244 17.09 -9.63 7.13
CA SER A 244 18.43 -10.00 7.61
C SER A 244 18.50 -10.06 9.14
N VAL A 245 17.94 -9.06 9.84
CA VAL A 245 17.95 -9.01 11.32
C VAL A 245 17.27 -10.23 11.94
N VAL A 246 16.21 -10.75 11.31
CA VAL A 246 15.45 -11.88 11.83
C VAL A 246 16.02 -13.22 11.35
N THR A 247 16.40 -13.31 10.08
CA THR A 247 16.82 -14.59 9.48
C THR A 247 18.25 -14.99 9.81
N MET A 248 19.15 -14.03 10.06
CA MET A 248 20.53 -14.31 10.46
C MET A 248 20.63 -15.13 11.77
N PRO A 249 19.95 -14.72 12.88
CA PRO A 249 19.92 -15.55 14.09
C PRO A 249 19.35 -16.96 13.86
N ILE A 250 18.30 -17.07 13.01
CA ILE A 250 17.69 -18.37 12.68
C ILE A 250 18.71 -19.26 11.96
N ALA A 251 19.40 -18.71 10.95
CA ALA A 251 20.42 -19.46 10.19
C ALA A 251 21.61 -19.87 11.07
N TYR A 252 21.97 -19.03 12.05
CA TYR A 252 23.01 -19.35 13.03
C TYR A 252 22.59 -20.50 13.94
N ILE A 253 21.37 -20.48 14.49
CA ILE A 253 20.82 -21.53 15.35
C ILE A 253 20.68 -22.85 14.60
N ALA A 254 20.26 -22.78 13.32
CA ALA A 254 20.05 -23.96 12.46
C ALA A 254 21.34 -24.53 11.86
N GLU A 255 22.51 -23.97 12.18
CA GLU A 255 23.82 -24.38 11.63
C GLU A 255 23.89 -24.26 10.08
N TRP A 256 23.11 -23.31 9.48
CA TRP A 256 23.15 -23.07 8.02
C TRP A 256 24.34 -22.23 7.60
N MET A 257 25.08 -21.70 8.56
CA MET A 257 26.35 -21.00 8.36
C MET A 257 27.39 -21.43 9.39
N HIS A 258 28.65 -21.32 9.02
CA HIS A 258 29.74 -21.59 9.96
C HIS A 258 29.73 -20.58 11.12
N HIS A 259 29.91 -21.06 12.36
CA HIS A 259 29.98 -20.26 13.59
C HIS A 259 31.33 -19.54 13.72
N SER A 260 31.77 -18.85 12.68
CA SER A 260 32.96 -18.01 12.64
C SER A 260 32.63 -16.65 12.06
N ALA A 261 33.40 -15.65 12.39
CA ALA A 261 33.20 -14.30 11.80
C ALA A 261 33.20 -14.33 10.26
N LEU A 262 34.11 -15.13 9.68
CA LEU A 262 34.20 -15.33 8.24
C LEU A 262 32.95 -16.02 7.69
N GLY A 263 32.42 -17.05 8.35
CA GLY A 263 31.20 -17.76 7.96
C GLY A 263 29.97 -16.84 7.92
N VAL A 264 29.81 -15.99 8.94
CA VAL A 264 28.75 -14.98 9.00
C VAL A 264 28.88 -13.97 7.84
N ILE A 265 30.10 -13.49 7.57
CA ILE A 265 30.35 -12.54 6.47
C ILE A 265 30.03 -13.17 5.11
N ILE A 266 30.46 -14.42 4.87
CA ILE A 266 30.19 -15.14 3.63
C ILE A 266 28.69 -15.35 3.44
N TYR A 267 27.98 -15.80 4.48
CA TYR A 267 26.53 -15.99 4.42
C TYR A 267 25.80 -14.67 4.09
N PHE A 268 26.18 -13.58 4.75
CA PHE A 268 25.63 -12.25 4.49
C PHE A 268 25.93 -11.75 3.08
N ALA A 269 27.14 -11.99 2.58
CA ALA A 269 27.53 -11.61 1.23
C ALA A 269 26.68 -12.37 0.18
N ILE A 270 26.48 -13.69 0.33
CA ILE A 270 25.60 -14.47 -0.54
C ILE A 270 24.18 -13.92 -0.50
N PHE A 271 23.68 -13.63 0.68
CA PHE A 271 22.36 -13.07 0.88
C PHE A 271 22.20 -11.71 0.18
N ALA A 272 23.20 -10.82 0.31
CA ALA A 272 23.23 -9.53 -0.40
C ALA A 272 23.25 -9.68 -1.92
N VAL A 273 24.01 -10.65 -2.44
CA VAL A 273 24.06 -10.96 -3.89
C VAL A 273 22.68 -11.43 -4.39
N ILE A 274 21.99 -12.31 -3.66
CA ILE A 274 20.63 -12.75 -4.01
C ILE A 274 19.67 -11.54 -4.09
N TYR A 275 19.74 -10.62 -3.12
CA TYR A 275 18.92 -9.40 -3.14
C TYR A 275 19.27 -8.45 -4.29
N ALA A 276 20.54 -8.35 -4.65
CA ALA A 276 20.95 -7.58 -5.82
C ALA A 276 20.34 -8.14 -7.11
N PHE A 277 20.31 -9.46 -7.27
CA PHE A 277 19.65 -10.13 -8.40
C PHE A 277 18.15 -9.91 -8.42
N ILE A 278 17.47 -10.01 -7.27
CA ILE A 278 16.02 -9.73 -7.14
C ILE A 278 15.74 -8.28 -7.57
N TRP A 279 16.51 -7.32 -7.04
CA TRP A 279 16.36 -5.90 -7.39
C TRP A 279 16.58 -5.66 -8.89
N PHE A 280 17.64 -6.24 -9.46
CA PHE A 280 17.94 -6.11 -10.89
C PHE A 280 16.83 -6.68 -11.77
N GLY A 281 16.30 -7.86 -11.41
CA GLY A 281 15.18 -8.48 -12.11
C GLY A 281 13.93 -7.62 -12.09
N GLN A 282 13.57 -7.05 -10.95
CA GLN A 282 12.44 -6.13 -10.81
C GLN A 282 12.64 -4.83 -11.59
N TYR A 283 13.84 -4.26 -11.53
CA TYR A 283 14.19 -3.07 -12.30
C TYR A 283 14.03 -3.31 -13.82
N MET A 284 14.54 -4.44 -14.32
CA MET A 284 14.40 -4.82 -15.73
C MET A 284 12.94 -5.01 -16.14
N ALA A 285 12.14 -5.70 -15.32
CA ALA A 285 10.72 -5.91 -15.58
C ALA A 285 9.94 -4.59 -15.69
N ILE A 286 10.22 -3.63 -14.80
CA ILE A 286 9.59 -2.30 -14.84
C ILE A 286 10.08 -1.50 -16.06
N LYS A 287 11.38 -1.51 -16.37
CA LYS A 287 11.93 -0.84 -17.54
C LYS A 287 11.28 -1.34 -18.84
N THR A 288 11.11 -2.65 -18.98
CA THR A 288 10.43 -3.25 -20.13
C THR A 288 8.98 -2.76 -20.22
N ARG A 289 8.26 -2.76 -19.10
CA ARG A 289 6.86 -2.29 -19.07
C ARG A 289 6.71 -0.82 -19.43
N ILE A 290 7.63 0.04 -18.99
CA ILE A 290 7.66 1.47 -19.36
C ILE A 290 7.92 1.61 -20.87
N ASN A 291 8.86 0.85 -21.43
CA ASN A 291 9.16 0.89 -22.86
C ASN A 291 7.96 0.45 -23.71
N GLU A 292 7.22 -0.60 -23.30
CA GLU A 292 5.99 -1.03 -23.97
C GLU A 292 4.91 0.07 -23.95
N VAL A 293 4.72 0.71 -22.81
CA VAL A 293 3.75 1.84 -22.69
C VAL A 293 4.17 2.99 -23.61
N ASN A 294 5.46 3.37 -23.59
CA ASN A 294 5.97 4.45 -24.43
C ASN A 294 5.85 4.14 -25.94
N LYS A 295 6.02 2.86 -26.32
CA LYS A 295 5.80 2.43 -27.70
C LYS A 295 4.34 2.59 -28.13
N LYS A 296 3.39 2.13 -27.30
CA LYS A 296 1.95 2.29 -27.54
C LYS A 296 1.53 3.77 -27.62
N VAL A 297 2.08 4.64 -26.78
CA VAL A 297 1.81 6.08 -26.83
C VAL A 297 2.29 6.70 -28.17
N LYS A 298 3.46 6.25 -28.68
CA LYS A 298 3.98 6.71 -29.98
C LYS A 298 3.18 6.19 -31.17
N GLU A 299 2.51 5.05 -31.04
CA GLU A 299 1.67 4.47 -32.11
C GLU A 299 0.29 5.15 -32.19
N ILE A 300 -0.12 5.87 -31.14
CA ILE A 300 -1.42 6.57 -31.03
C ILE A 300 -1.27 8.07 -31.34
N ALA A 301 -0.06 8.63 -31.22
CA ALA A 301 0.26 10.04 -31.52
C ALA A 301 0.66 10.21 -32.99
#